data_cfef370fd512ad97f29c3a250a55b664
#
_entry.id   cfef370fd512ad97f29c3a250a55b664
#
_cell.length_a   1.000
_cell.length_b   1.000
_cell.length_c   1.000
_cell.angle_alpha   90.00
_cell.angle_beta   90.00
_cell.angle_gamma   90.00
#
_symmetry.space_group_name_H-M   'P 1'
#
loop_
_entity.id
_entity.type
_entity.pdbx_description
1 polymer ?
#
loop_
_entity_poly.entity_id
_entity_poly.type
_entity_poly.pdbx_seq_one_letter_code
_entity_poly.pdbx_strand_id
1 'polypeptide(L)'
;MLSTLRRTLFALLACASFIVHAAAPDEITTAWPVNVGPLNPHLYTPNQMFAQSMVYEPLVKYQADGSVIPWLAKSWTHSEDGKTWTFTLRDDVKFSNGEPFDAEAAAENFRAVLDNRQRHAWLELANQIVDVKALSKTELQITLKSAYYPFLQELALPRPFRFIAPSQFKNHETMNGIKAPIGTGPWILQESKLNQYDVFVRNENYWGEKPAIKKITFNVIPDPTTRAVAFETGDIDLLYGNEGLLPLDTFARFSQNPAYHTQLSQPIETVMLALNTAKAPTNELAVREA
;
A
#
# COMPACT_ATOMS: atom_id res chain seq x y z
N MET A 1 34.37 0.38 64.37
CA MET A 1 33.61 1.33 63.51
C MET A 1 33.92 1.18 61.99
N LEU A 2 34.39 0.00 61.51
CA LEU A 2 34.70 -0.20 60.07
C LEU A 2 33.83 -1.26 59.38
N SER A 3 32.80 -1.81 60.05
CA SER A 3 31.95 -2.86 59.48
C SER A 3 30.59 -2.38 58.96
N THR A 4 30.21 -1.16 59.29
CA THR A 4 28.91 -0.57 58.88
C THR A 4 28.97 0.21 57.56
N LEU A 5 30.16 0.59 57.09
CA LEU A 5 30.32 1.35 55.85
C LEU A 5 30.38 0.48 54.58
N ARG A 6 30.51 -0.83 54.71
CA ARG A 6 30.55 -1.78 53.56
C ARG A 6 29.20 -2.32 53.13
N ARG A 7 28.16 -2.15 53.95
CA ARG A 7 26.81 -2.64 53.64
C ARG A 7 25.91 -1.61 52.95
N THR A 8 26.26 -0.33 53.01
CA THR A 8 25.50 0.76 52.33
C THR A 8 25.93 1.02 50.90
N LEU A 9 27.12 0.50 50.48
CA LEU A 9 27.62 0.70 49.10
C LEU A 9 27.09 -0.36 48.11
N PHE A 10 26.52 -1.47 48.59
CA PHE A 10 25.97 -2.54 47.73
C PHE A 10 24.45 -2.38 47.43
N ALA A 11 23.76 -1.48 48.09
CA ALA A 11 22.33 -1.23 47.88
C ALA A 11 22.05 -0.16 46.80
N LEU A 12 23.07 0.52 46.27
CA LEU A 12 22.91 1.60 45.29
C LEU A 12 23.21 1.20 43.84
N LEU A 13 23.55 -0.07 43.58
CA LEU A 13 23.90 -0.55 42.23
C LEU A 13 22.80 -1.45 41.59
N ALA A 14 21.64 -1.59 42.22
CA ALA A 14 20.55 -2.47 41.72
C ALA A 14 19.38 -1.69 41.09
N CYS A 15 19.47 -0.38 40.92
CA CYS A 15 18.58 0.41 40.07
C CYS A 15 19.25 0.73 38.72
N ALA A 16 19.74 -0.30 38.03
CA ALA A 16 19.92 -0.20 36.59
C ALA A 16 18.49 -0.14 36.00
N SER A 17 18.02 1.07 35.76
CA SER A 17 16.81 1.37 35.10
C SER A 17 16.74 0.59 33.79
N PHE A 18 15.88 -0.42 33.70
CA PHE A 18 15.35 -0.85 32.43
C PHE A 18 14.66 0.39 31.85
N ILE A 19 15.37 1.14 31.04
CA ILE A 19 14.74 2.10 30.13
C ILE A 19 14.01 1.21 29.13
N VAL A 20 12.78 0.83 29.47
CA VAL A 20 11.82 0.42 28.46
C VAL A 20 11.75 1.63 27.53
N HIS A 21 12.36 1.52 26.37
CA HIS A 21 12.08 2.42 25.27
C HIS A 21 10.61 2.15 24.90
N ALA A 22 9.70 2.80 25.64
CA ALA A 22 8.36 3.00 25.11
C ALA A 22 8.59 3.75 23.79
N ALA A 23 8.23 3.13 22.67
CA ALA A 23 8.22 3.80 21.37
C ALA A 23 7.53 5.16 21.56
N ALA A 24 8.07 6.21 20.96
CA ALA A 24 7.41 7.50 20.99
C ALA A 24 5.96 7.27 20.52
N PRO A 25 4.95 7.84 21.19
CA PRO A 25 3.54 7.52 20.95
C PRO A 25 3.06 7.81 19.52
N ASP A 26 3.90 8.36 18.66
CA ASP A 26 3.64 8.73 17.27
C ASP A 26 4.53 7.96 16.25
N GLU A 27 5.26 6.94 16.69
CA GLU A 27 6.03 6.05 15.83
C GLU A 27 5.58 4.60 16.00
N ILE A 28 5.64 3.82 14.92
CA ILE A 28 5.35 2.37 14.90
C ILE A 28 6.46 1.64 14.16
N THR A 29 6.91 0.53 14.72
CA THR A 29 7.77 -0.44 14.06
C THR A 29 6.98 -1.69 13.71
N THR A 30 7.12 -2.17 12.49
CA THR A 30 6.49 -3.41 12.01
C THR A 30 7.51 -4.20 11.18
N ALA A 31 7.12 -5.34 10.64
CA ALA A 31 7.99 -6.15 9.81
C ALA A 31 7.32 -6.57 8.51
N TRP A 32 8.12 -6.69 7.45
CA TRP A 32 7.72 -7.21 6.15
C TRP A 32 8.78 -8.16 5.61
N PRO A 33 8.44 -9.15 4.77
CA PRO A 33 9.42 -10.14 4.29
C PRO A 33 10.55 -9.58 3.43
N VAL A 34 10.30 -8.47 2.71
CA VAL A 34 11.23 -7.85 1.76
C VAL A 34 11.06 -6.34 1.76
N ASN A 35 12.07 -5.60 1.26
CA ASN A 35 11.93 -4.16 1.05
C ASN A 35 10.81 -3.82 0.06
N VAL A 36 10.22 -2.63 0.21
CA VAL A 36 9.16 -2.12 -0.67
C VAL A 36 9.65 -1.78 -2.10
N GLY A 37 10.96 -1.78 -2.32
CA GLY A 37 11.55 -1.51 -3.64
C GLY A 37 11.31 -0.10 -4.15
N PRO A 38 11.41 0.13 -5.47
CA PRO A 38 11.37 1.48 -6.03
C PRO A 38 9.98 2.13 -6.00
N LEU A 39 8.93 1.42 -5.60
CA LEU A 39 7.54 1.89 -5.53
C LEU A 39 7.06 2.63 -6.80
N ASN A 40 7.39 2.11 -7.98
CA ASN A 40 6.84 2.67 -9.22
C ASN A 40 5.36 2.28 -9.33
N PRO A 41 4.40 3.24 -9.32
CA PRO A 41 2.98 2.92 -9.31
C PRO A 41 2.48 2.32 -10.62
N HIS A 42 3.21 2.55 -11.73
CA HIS A 42 2.89 2.05 -13.06
C HIS A 42 3.59 0.73 -13.41
N LEU A 43 4.38 0.18 -12.47
CA LEU A 43 4.97 -1.14 -12.59
C LEU A 43 4.42 -2.06 -11.51
N TYR A 44 4.18 -3.31 -11.90
CA TYR A 44 3.60 -4.27 -10.98
C TYR A 44 4.65 -4.97 -10.14
N THR A 45 4.51 -4.86 -8.82
CA THR A 45 5.21 -5.69 -7.84
C THR A 45 4.19 -6.13 -6.78
N PRO A 46 3.70 -7.38 -6.79
CA PRO A 46 2.56 -7.82 -5.97
C PRO A 46 2.73 -7.54 -4.48
N ASN A 47 3.92 -7.79 -3.95
CA ASN A 47 4.20 -7.80 -2.52
C ASN A 47 4.32 -6.40 -1.89
N GLN A 48 4.02 -5.34 -2.64
CA GLN A 48 4.23 -3.95 -2.23
C GLN A 48 2.97 -3.09 -2.33
N MET A 49 1.80 -3.71 -2.52
CA MET A 49 0.54 -2.97 -2.72
C MET A 49 0.19 -2.08 -1.52
N PHE A 50 0.51 -2.50 -0.29
CA PHE A 50 0.29 -1.68 0.90
C PHE A 50 1.10 -0.39 0.83
N ALA A 51 2.39 -0.47 0.50
CA ALA A 51 3.28 0.69 0.40
C ALA A 51 2.89 1.61 -0.76
N GLN A 52 2.46 1.03 -1.90
CA GLN A 52 1.87 1.79 -3.00
C GLN A 52 0.66 2.61 -2.53
N SER A 53 -0.24 1.99 -1.76
CA SER A 53 -1.43 2.65 -1.22
C SER A 53 -1.13 3.70 -0.14
N MET A 54 0.03 3.63 0.51
CA MET A 54 0.50 4.66 1.45
C MET A 54 0.97 5.93 0.73
N VAL A 55 1.63 5.77 -0.41
CA VAL A 55 2.29 6.89 -1.14
C VAL A 55 1.40 7.46 -2.22
N TYR A 56 0.58 6.63 -2.89
CA TYR A 56 -0.17 7.03 -4.08
C TYR A 56 -1.67 6.85 -3.90
N GLU A 57 -2.43 7.77 -4.43
CA GLU A 57 -3.88 7.78 -4.33
C GLU A 57 -4.56 7.65 -5.71
N PRO A 58 -5.81 7.12 -5.76
CA PRO A 58 -6.60 7.01 -6.96
C PRO A 58 -7.51 8.22 -7.18
N LEU A 59 -8.15 8.30 -8.35
CA LEU A 59 -9.24 9.26 -8.59
C LEU A 59 -10.43 8.99 -7.66
N VAL A 60 -10.76 7.73 -7.45
CA VAL A 60 -11.91 7.27 -6.67
C VAL A 60 -11.46 6.13 -5.73
N LYS A 61 -12.11 5.99 -4.59
CA LYS A 61 -11.71 5.02 -3.55
C LYS A 61 -12.76 3.93 -3.37
N TYR A 62 -12.31 2.70 -3.28
CA TYR A 62 -13.14 1.53 -3.00
C TYR A 62 -13.45 1.42 -1.50
N GLN A 63 -14.69 1.08 -1.16
CA GLN A 63 -15.14 0.86 0.21
C GLN A 63 -15.35 -0.63 0.49
N ALA A 64 -15.38 -1.00 1.77
CA ALA A 64 -15.56 -2.38 2.19
C ALA A 64 -16.93 -2.99 1.78
N ASP A 65 -17.94 -2.16 1.56
CA ASP A 65 -19.26 -2.58 1.06
C ASP A 65 -19.34 -2.73 -0.46
N GLY A 66 -18.22 -2.51 -1.17
CA GLY A 66 -18.15 -2.57 -2.63
C GLY A 66 -18.50 -1.26 -3.33
N SER A 67 -18.90 -0.24 -2.62
CA SER A 67 -19.17 1.08 -3.19
C SER A 67 -17.87 1.82 -3.57
N VAL A 68 -18.01 2.78 -4.48
CA VAL A 68 -16.91 3.66 -4.88
C VAL A 68 -17.26 5.09 -4.52
N ILE A 69 -16.36 5.76 -3.81
CA ILE A 69 -16.55 7.14 -3.35
C ILE A 69 -15.55 8.09 -4.02
N PRO A 70 -15.86 9.40 -4.08
CA PRO A 70 -14.92 10.45 -4.47
C PRO A 70 -13.63 10.40 -3.64
N TRP A 71 -12.48 10.70 -4.33
CA TRP A 71 -11.19 10.83 -3.62
C TRP A 71 -10.38 12.00 -4.21
N LEU A 72 -9.40 11.77 -5.12
CA LEU A 72 -8.76 12.87 -5.84
C LEU A 72 -9.70 13.54 -6.85
N ALA A 73 -10.70 12.82 -7.34
CA ALA A 73 -11.87 13.40 -8.01
C ALA A 73 -12.96 13.71 -6.98
N LYS A 74 -13.54 14.93 -7.06
CA LYS A 74 -14.70 15.36 -6.23
C LYS A 74 -16.00 14.74 -6.74
N SER A 75 -16.11 14.58 -8.06
CA SER A 75 -17.28 14.05 -8.75
C SER A 75 -16.94 13.59 -10.16
N TRP A 76 -17.89 12.92 -10.80
CA TRP A 76 -17.78 12.51 -12.20
C TRP A 76 -19.15 12.45 -12.86
N THR A 77 -19.16 12.56 -14.18
CA THR A 77 -20.30 12.32 -15.05
C THR A 77 -19.90 11.42 -16.20
N HIS A 78 -20.85 10.83 -16.87
CA HIS A 78 -20.60 10.06 -18.09
C HIS A 78 -21.63 10.35 -19.16
N SER A 79 -21.28 10.11 -20.43
CA SER A 79 -22.18 10.15 -21.56
C SER A 79 -23.26 9.06 -21.47
N GLU A 80 -24.38 9.24 -22.16
CA GLU A 80 -25.48 8.26 -22.17
C GLU A 80 -25.06 6.88 -22.68
N ASP A 81 -24.09 6.84 -23.62
CA ASP A 81 -23.53 5.60 -24.15
C ASP A 81 -22.45 4.97 -23.23
N GLY A 82 -22.15 5.59 -22.08
CA GLY A 82 -21.21 5.12 -21.07
C GLY A 82 -19.74 5.09 -21.50
N LYS A 83 -19.38 5.76 -22.62
CA LYS A 83 -18.02 5.71 -23.16
C LYS A 83 -17.15 6.88 -22.74
N THR A 84 -17.73 8.04 -22.51
CA THR A 84 -16.97 9.24 -22.12
C THR A 84 -17.25 9.60 -20.69
N TRP A 85 -16.21 9.64 -19.87
CA TRP A 85 -16.27 9.97 -18.45
C TRP A 85 -15.52 11.27 -18.21
N THR A 86 -16.14 12.19 -17.48
CA THR A 86 -15.53 13.47 -17.10
C THR A 86 -15.46 13.56 -15.58
N PHE A 87 -14.25 13.69 -15.05
CA PHE A 87 -13.97 13.82 -13.63
C PHE A 87 -13.67 15.27 -13.28
N THR A 88 -14.31 15.77 -12.22
CA THR A 88 -13.95 17.03 -11.60
C THR A 88 -12.94 16.75 -10.49
N LEU A 89 -11.70 17.17 -10.67
CA LEU A 89 -10.61 16.94 -9.75
C LEU A 89 -10.61 17.94 -8.58
N ARG A 90 -9.96 17.56 -7.48
CA ARG A 90 -9.61 18.48 -6.39
C ARG A 90 -8.60 19.51 -6.89
N ASP A 91 -8.67 20.72 -6.36
CA ASP A 91 -7.80 21.86 -6.67
C ASP A 91 -6.85 22.23 -5.51
N ASP A 92 -6.98 21.50 -4.40
CA ASP A 92 -6.23 21.68 -3.16
C ASP A 92 -5.15 20.59 -2.93
N VAL A 93 -4.98 19.66 -3.88
CA VAL A 93 -4.03 18.56 -3.77
C VAL A 93 -2.67 18.92 -4.34
N LYS A 94 -1.62 18.54 -3.62
CA LYS A 94 -0.23 18.60 -4.10
C LYS A 94 0.45 17.24 -3.90
N PHE A 95 1.40 16.95 -4.78
CA PHE A 95 2.37 15.90 -4.53
C PHE A 95 3.26 16.26 -3.34
N SER A 96 3.89 15.27 -2.73
CA SER A 96 4.71 15.46 -1.53
C SER A 96 5.93 16.37 -1.73
N ASN A 97 6.35 16.61 -2.97
CA ASN A 97 7.38 17.58 -3.35
C ASN A 97 6.85 19.01 -3.61
N GLY A 98 5.54 19.23 -3.45
CA GLY A 98 4.87 20.53 -3.62
C GLY A 98 4.34 20.82 -5.02
N GLU A 99 4.59 19.96 -6.03
CA GLU A 99 3.97 20.09 -7.35
C GLU A 99 2.45 19.96 -7.24
N PRO A 100 1.66 20.74 -8.02
CA PRO A 100 0.21 20.59 -8.02
C PRO A 100 -0.21 19.27 -8.64
N PHE A 101 -1.24 18.64 -8.09
CA PHE A 101 -1.99 17.58 -8.77
C PHE A 101 -3.14 18.24 -9.54
N ASP A 102 -3.08 18.18 -10.86
CA ASP A 102 -4.11 18.71 -11.76
C ASP A 102 -4.44 17.74 -12.87
N ALA A 103 -5.35 18.13 -13.76
CA ALA A 103 -5.82 17.24 -14.82
C ALA A 103 -4.71 16.91 -15.84
N GLU A 104 -3.74 17.79 -16.07
CA GLU A 104 -2.63 17.46 -16.96
C GLU A 104 -1.68 16.46 -16.31
N ALA A 105 -1.33 16.65 -15.04
CA ALA A 105 -0.54 15.67 -14.29
C ALA A 105 -1.24 14.29 -14.24
N ALA A 106 -2.56 14.27 -14.05
CA ALA A 106 -3.33 13.03 -14.11
C ALA A 106 -3.28 12.41 -15.52
N ALA A 107 -3.49 13.18 -16.58
CA ALA A 107 -3.45 12.70 -17.96
C ALA A 107 -2.07 12.14 -18.36
N GLU A 108 -0.97 12.77 -17.91
CA GLU A 108 0.39 12.26 -18.11
C GLU A 108 0.59 10.89 -17.46
N ASN A 109 0.09 10.69 -16.23
CA ASN A 109 0.14 9.41 -15.55
C ASN A 109 -0.65 8.33 -16.30
N PHE A 110 -1.85 8.65 -16.79
CA PHE A 110 -2.61 7.72 -17.63
C PHE A 110 -1.85 7.36 -18.91
N ARG A 111 -1.28 8.34 -19.61
CA ARG A 111 -0.49 8.10 -20.83
C ARG A 111 0.70 7.16 -20.54
N ALA A 112 1.43 7.38 -19.44
CA ALA A 112 2.55 6.52 -19.06
C ALA A 112 2.15 5.06 -18.82
N VAL A 113 0.94 4.82 -18.24
CA VAL A 113 0.38 3.47 -18.09
C VAL A 113 -0.01 2.89 -19.45
N LEU A 114 -0.68 3.69 -20.31
CA LEU A 114 -1.18 3.22 -21.59
C LEU A 114 -0.05 2.96 -22.60
N ASP A 115 1.06 3.68 -22.54
CA ASP A 115 2.25 3.43 -23.36
C ASP A 115 2.89 2.08 -23.02
N ASN A 116 2.71 1.60 -21.80
CA ASN A 116 3.14 0.28 -21.33
C ASN A 116 1.99 -0.72 -21.20
N ARG A 117 0.97 -0.59 -22.03
CA ARG A 117 -0.31 -1.34 -21.94
C ARG A 117 -0.13 -2.86 -21.88
N GLN A 118 0.84 -3.41 -22.59
CA GLN A 118 1.09 -4.86 -22.58
C GLN A 118 1.40 -5.42 -21.19
N ARG A 119 2.08 -4.64 -20.35
CA ARG A 119 2.35 -5.03 -18.95
C ARG A 119 1.06 -5.09 -18.11
N HIS A 120 0.05 -4.37 -18.53
CA HIS A 120 -1.24 -4.27 -17.85
C HIS A 120 -2.36 -5.06 -18.56
N ALA A 121 -2.00 -6.02 -19.43
CA ALA A 121 -2.96 -6.84 -20.18
C ALA A 121 -3.91 -7.68 -19.29
N TRP A 122 -3.56 -7.89 -18.03
CA TRP A 122 -4.39 -8.53 -17.01
C TRP A 122 -5.57 -7.63 -16.54
N LEU A 123 -5.51 -6.32 -16.78
CA LEU A 123 -6.51 -5.33 -16.39
C LEU A 123 -7.26 -4.84 -17.62
N GLU A 124 -8.54 -5.19 -17.73
CA GLU A 124 -9.31 -4.86 -18.92
C GLU A 124 -9.46 -3.35 -19.12
N LEU A 125 -9.53 -2.57 -18.06
CA LEU A 125 -9.58 -1.12 -18.14
C LEU A 125 -8.43 -0.52 -18.98
N ALA A 126 -7.22 -1.04 -18.84
CA ALA A 126 -6.08 -0.58 -19.63
C ALA A 126 -6.29 -0.82 -21.14
N ASN A 127 -7.07 -1.85 -21.52
CA ASN A 127 -7.45 -2.13 -22.89
C ASN A 127 -8.64 -1.30 -23.38
N GLN A 128 -9.53 -0.91 -22.48
CA GLN A 128 -10.73 -0.13 -22.79
C GLN A 128 -10.44 1.37 -23.00
N ILE A 129 -9.47 1.94 -22.31
CA ILE A 129 -9.15 3.37 -22.46
C ILE A 129 -8.52 3.63 -23.84
N VAL A 130 -9.12 4.54 -24.61
CA VAL A 130 -8.61 4.99 -25.92
C VAL A 130 -8.00 6.37 -25.87
N ASP A 131 -8.47 7.24 -24.97
CA ASP A 131 -7.98 8.61 -24.89
C ASP A 131 -8.15 9.16 -23.47
N VAL A 132 -7.23 10.04 -23.04
CA VAL A 132 -7.30 10.77 -21.79
C VAL A 132 -6.84 12.20 -22.02
N LYS A 133 -7.69 13.17 -21.67
CA LYS A 133 -7.46 14.60 -21.90
C LYS A 133 -7.74 15.42 -20.65
N ALA A 134 -6.88 16.39 -20.37
CA ALA A 134 -7.21 17.52 -19.52
C ALA A 134 -8.06 18.52 -20.33
N LEU A 135 -9.32 18.72 -19.92
CA LEU A 135 -10.18 19.73 -20.53
C LEU A 135 -9.95 21.11 -19.92
N SER A 136 -9.58 21.12 -18.66
CA SER A 136 -9.17 22.30 -17.90
C SER A 136 -8.20 21.88 -16.82
N LYS A 137 -7.80 22.79 -15.95
CA LYS A 137 -6.92 22.46 -14.80
C LYS A 137 -7.53 21.42 -13.85
N THR A 138 -8.88 21.37 -13.75
CA THR A 138 -9.59 20.50 -12.81
C THR A 138 -10.53 19.51 -13.49
N GLU A 139 -10.59 19.46 -14.82
CA GLU A 139 -11.44 18.52 -15.54
C GLU A 139 -10.62 17.55 -16.37
N LEU A 140 -10.74 16.27 -16.03
CA LEU A 140 -10.12 15.15 -16.72
C LEU A 140 -11.17 14.35 -17.46
N GLN A 141 -11.02 14.17 -18.76
CA GLN A 141 -11.89 13.32 -19.58
C GLN A 141 -11.18 12.02 -19.95
N ILE A 142 -11.88 10.90 -19.78
CA ILE A 142 -11.43 9.56 -20.18
C ILE A 142 -12.44 8.99 -21.17
N THR A 143 -11.96 8.54 -22.32
CA THR A 143 -12.78 7.92 -23.36
C THR A 143 -12.48 6.44 -23.47
N LEU A 144 -13.52 5.61 -23.49
CA LEU A 144 -13.46 4.16 -23.59
C LEU A 144 -13.89 3.66 -24.98
N LYS A 145 -13.44 2.48 -25.38
CA LYS A 145 -13.89 1.79 -26.60
C LYS A 145 -15.38 1.47 -26.56
N SER A 146 -15.85 1.02 -25.40
CA SER A 146 -17.23 0.63 -25.15
C SER A 146 -17.63 0.98 -23.71
N ALA A 147 -18.93 0.98 -23.40
CA ALA A 147 -19.40 1.04 -22.03
C ALA A 147 -18.78 -0.09 -21.21
N TYR A 148 -18.16 0.25 -20.07
CA TYR A 148 -17.45 -0.69 -19.24
C TYR A 148 -17.89 -0.59 -17.79
N TYR A 149 -18.71 -1.54 -17.33
CA TYR A 149 -19.33 -1.49 -16.01
C TYR A 149 -18.32 -1.43 -14.85
N PRO A 150 -17.20 -2.22 -14.82
CA PRO A 150 -16.22 -2.18 -13.72
C PRO A 150 -15.28 -0.96 -13.72
N PHE A 151 -15.52 0.05 -14.56
CA PHE A 151 -14.63 1.18 -14.80
C PHE A 151 -14.14 1.85 -13.49
N LEU A 152 -15.08 2.26 -12.63
CA LEU A 152 -14.75 2.95 -11.38
C LEU A 152 -14.05 2.03 -10.37
N GLN A 153 -14.47 0.76 -10.31
CA GLN A 153 -13.86 -0.22 -9.42
C GLN A 153 -12.40 -0.49 -9.82
N GLU A 154 -12.12 -0.61 -11.10
CA GLU A 154 -10.75 -0.83 -11.58
C GLU A 154 -9.87 0.43 -11.46
N LEU A 155 -10.44 1.64 -11.58
CA LEU A 155 -9.73 2.89 -11.26
C LEU A 155 -9.34 2.98 -9.77
N ALA A 156 -10.10 2.38 -8.88
CA ALA A 156 -9.83 2.38 -7.44
C ALA A 156 -8.73 1.41 -7.02
N LEU A 157 -8.32 0.47 -7.88
CA LEU A 157 -7.29 -0.53 -7.56
C LEU A 157 -5.96 0.13 -7.13
N PRO A 158 -5.14 -0.53 -6.30
CA PRO A 158 -3.84 -0.01 -5.87
C PRO A 158 -2.85 0.24 -7.02
N ARG A 159 -3.17 -0.18 -8.22
CA ARG A 159 -2.34 -0.10 -9.45
C ARG A 159 -3.19 -0.39 -10.70
N PRO A 160 -2.78 0.01 -11.90
CA PRO A 160 -1.67 0.90 -12.24
C PRO A 160 -2.05 2.38 -12.22
N PHE A 161 -3.36 2.71 -12.15
CA PHE A 161 -3.87 4.08 -12.27
C PHE A 161 -3.73 4.84 -10.93
N ARG A 162 -2.48 5.10 -10.57
CA ARG A 162 -2.05 5.90 -9.42
C ARG A 162 -1.13 7.02 -9.89
N PHE A 163 -1.08 8.10 -9.14
CA PHE A 163 -0.48 9.34 -9.59
C PHE A 163 0.85 9.62 -8.89
N ILE A 164 1.92 9.65 -9.68
CA ILE A 164 3.25 10.12 -9.31
C ILE A 164 3.49 11.49 -9.92
N ALA A 165 4.24 12.37 -9.25
CA ALA A 165 4.59 13.67 -9.78
C ALA A 165 5.29 13.56 -11.15
N PRO A 166 4.82 14.25 -12.19
CA PRO A 166 5.38 14.15 -13.54
C PRO A 166 6.89 14.44 -13.61
N SER A 167 7.41 15.32 -12.75
CA SER A 167 8.85 15.57 -12.64
C SER A 167 9.68 14.33 -12.30
N GLN A 168 9.04 13.27 -11.77
CA GLN A 168 9.68 12.00 -11.41
C GLN A 168 9.76 11.00 -12.56
N PHE A 169 9.16 11.30 -13.69
CA PHE A 169 9.29 10.49 -14.90
C PHE A 169 10.73 10.53 -15.41
N LYS A 170 11.20 9.40 -15.95
CA LYS A 170 12.49 9.31 -16.65
C LYS A 170 12.24 9.40 -18.14
N ASN A 171 12.76 10.43 -18.80
CA ASN A 171 12.56 10.65 -20.24
C ASN A 171 11.08 10.68 -20.65
N HIS A 172 10.22 11.33 -19.83
CA HIS A 172 8.76 11.42 -20.01
C HIS A 172 8.01 10.09 -19.91
N GLU A 173 8.63 9.04 -19.36
CA GLU A 173 8.03 7.73 -19.16
C GLU A 173 8.33 7.14 -17.78
N THR A 174 7.63 6.06 -17.42
CA THR A 174 7.81 5.34 -16.15
C THR A 174 8.14 3.87 -16.35
N MET A 175 8.06 3.35 -17.59
CA MET A 175 8.28 1.94 -17.88
C MET A 175 9.71 1.45 -17.55
N ASN A 176 10.70 2.34 -17.61
CA ASN A 176 12.11 2.07 -17.29
C ASN A 176 12.51 2.54 -15.89
N GLY A 177 11.54 2.82 -15.04
CA GLY A 177 11.72 3.26 -13.66
C GLY A 177 11.32 4.71 -13.43
N ILE A 178 11.46 5.16 -12.21
CA ILE A 178 11.16 6.52 -11.75
C ILE A 178 12.38 7.11 -11.06
N LYS A 179 12.40 8.44 -10.85
CA LYS A 179 13.48 9.10 -10.10
C LYS A 179 13.31 8.92 -8.60
N ALA A 180 12.09 9.20 -8.08
CA ALA A 180 11.72 9.01 -6.68
C ALA A 180 10.21 8.76 -6.56
N PRO A 181 9.73 8.06 -5.51
CA PRO A 181 8.32 7.76 -5.28
C PRO A 181 7.58 8.95 -4.66
N ILE A 182 7.29 9.97 -5.46
CA ILE A 182 6.61 11.21 -5.06
C ILE A 182 5.13 11.12 -5.42
N GLY A 183 4.27 10.83 -4.45
CA GLY A 183 2.81 10.72 -4.61
C GLY A 183 2.04 11.81 -3.89
N THR A 184 0.73 11.70 -3.88
CA THR A 184 -0.20 12.61 -3.18
C THR A 184 -0.60 12.11 -1.80
N GLY A 185 -0.20 10.88 -1.44
CA GLY A 185 -0.66 10.15 -0.27
C GLY A 185 -0.16 10.69 1.07
N PRO A 186 -0.70 10.13 2.17
CA PRO A 186 -0.39 10.57 3.53
C PRO A 186 1.02 10.20 4.00
N TRP A 187 1.74 9.34 3.26
CA TRP A 187 3.06 8.86 3.63
C TRP A 187 4.10 9.12 2.53
N ILE A 188 5.33 9.37 2.96
CA ILE A 188 6.51 9.57 2.12
C ILE A 188 7.52 8.48 2.48
N LEU A 189 8.02 7.72 1.50
CA LEU A 189 9.17 6.84 1.69
C LEU A 189 10.42 7.71 1.88
N GLN A 190 10.90 7.80 3.10
CA GLN A 190 12.04 8.64 3.48
C GLN A 190 13.37 7.93 3.25
N GLU A 191 13.44 6.66 3.62
CA GLU A 191 14.65 5.85 3.53
C GLU A 191 14.31 4.39 3.23
N SER A 192 15.16 3.74 2.45
CA SER A 192 15.12 2.29 2.21
C SER A 192 16.53 1.74 2.27
N LYS A 193 16.77 0.81 3.18
CA LYS A 193 18.04 0.12 3.32
C LYS A 193 17.87 -1.36 2.98
N LEU A 194 18.49 -1.76 1.89
CA LEU A 194 18.30 -3.10 1.31
C LEU A 194 18.52 -4.21 2.36
N ASN A 195 17.55 -5.13 2.44
CA ASN A 195 17.48 -6.25 3.36
C ASN A 195 17.54 -5.88 4.86
N GLN A 196 17.23 -4.61 5.18
CA GLN A 196 17.22 -4.16 6.58
C GLN A 196 15.89 -3.50 6.96
N TYR A 197 15.54 -2.39 6.32
CA TYR A 197 14.30 -1.67 6.64
C TYR A 197 13.86 -0.69 5.54
N ASP A 198 12.62 -0.26 5.64
CA ASP A 198 12.04 0.88 4.95
C ASP A 198 11.39 1.82 5.96
N VAL A 199 11.62 3.13 5.83
CA VAL A 199 11.08 4.15 6.72
C VAL A 199 10.11 5.04 5.96
N PHE A 200 8.88 5.11 6.45
CA PHE A 200 7.86 6.03 5.98
C PHE A 200 7.63 7.11 7.02
N VAL A 201 7.58 8.36 6.57
CA VAL A 201 7.20 9.50 7.40
C VAL A 201 5.89 10.10 6.91
N ARG A 202 5.13 10.67 7.83
CA ARG A 202 3.88 11.34 7.51
C ARG A 202 4.12 12.54 6.59
N ASN A 203 3.30 12.67 5.56
CA ASN A 203 3.28 13.85 4.72
C ASN A 203 2.60 15.01 5.47
N GLU A 204 3.40 15.96 5.95
CA GLU A 204 2.87 17.09 6.71
C GLU A 204 2.03 18.05 5.85
N ASN A 205 2.14 17.96 4.53
CA ASN A 205 1.35 18.74 3.58
C ASN A 205 0.20 17.93 2.96
N TYR A 206 -0.16 16.80 3.59
CA TYR A 206 -1.26 15.97 3.10
C TYR A 206 -2.58 16.76 3.10
N TRP A 207 -3.31 16.67 2.01
CA TRP A 207 -4.58 17.38 1.76
C TRP A 207 -5.76 16.83 2.58
N GLY A 208 -5.71 15.56 2.97
CA GLY A 208 -6.73 14.90 3.76
C GLY A 208 -6.43 14.93 5.26
N GLU A 209 -7.15 14.09 6.01
CA GLU A 209 -6.88 13.90 7.43
C GLU A 209 -5.52 13.22 7.63
N LYS A 210 -4.65 13.89 8.39
CA LYS A 210 -3.30 13.38 8.64
C LYS A 210 -3.35 12.21 9.61
N PRO A 211 -2.61 11.11 9.33
CA PRO A 211 -2.44 10.04 10.30
C PRO A 211 -1.91 10.55 11.64
N ALA A 212 -2.37 9.98 12.76
CA ALA A 212 -1.85 10.30 14.08
C ALA A 212 -0.37 9.90 14.22
N ILE A 213 -0.02 8.73 13.65
CA ILE A 213 1.36 8.22 13.58
C ILE A 213 2.18 9.10 12.64
N LYS A 214 3.40 9.47 13.03
CA LYS A 214 4.31 10.31 12.25
C LYS A 214 5.37 9.51 11.50
N LYS A 215 5.72 8.32 12.00
CA LYS A 215 6.74 7.46 11.39
C LYS A 215 6.36 6.00 11.49
N ILE A 216 6.59 5.25 10.41
CA ILE A 216 6.46 3.80 10.37
C ILE A 216 7.76 3.22 9.84
N THR A 217 8.36 2.30 10.61
CA THR A 217 9.53 1.54 10.18
C THR A 217 9.11 0.10 9.87
N PHE A 218 9.39 -0.35 8.66
CA PHE A 218 9.21 -1.73 8.23
C PHE A 218 10.55 -2.45 8.27
N ASN A 219 10.80 -3.24 9.29
CA ASN A 219 11.97 -4.10 9.36
C ASN A 219 11.84 -5.27 8.38
N VAL A 220 12.89 -5.59 7.64
CA VAL A 220 12.89 -6.73 6.73
C VAL A 220 13.19 -8.00 7.52
N ILE A 221 12.14 -8.79 7.77
CA ILE A 221 12.22 -10.08 8.47
C ILE A 221 11.49 -11.13 7.61
N PRO A 222 12.21 -11.92 6.80
CA PRO A 222 11.58 -12.87 5.84
C PRO A 222 10.80 -14.01 6.50
N ASP A 223 11.33 -14.56 7.62
CA ASP A 223 10.72 -15.70 8.28
C ASP A 223 9.55 -15.30 9.17
N PRO A 224 8.36 -15.91 9.03
CA PRO A 224 7.17 -15.54 9.80
C PRO A 224 7.28 -15.87 11.30
N THR A 225 8.01 -16.91 11.67
CA THR A 225 8.22 -17.26 13.08
C THR A 225 9.12 -16.23 13.75
N THR A 226 10.17 -15.80 13.05
CA THR A 226 11.05 -14.73 13.53
C THR A 226 10.31 -13.42 13.71
N ARG A 227 9.36 -13.09 12.79
CA ARG A 227 8.47 -11.91 12.98
C ARG A 227 7.61 -12.03 14.22
N ALA A 228 7.06 -13.22 14.50
CA ALA A 228 6.28 -13.45 15.70
C ALA A 228 7.11 -13.28 16.98
N VAL A 229 8.34 -13.78 16.99
CA VAL A 229 9.27 -13.58 18.11
C VAL A 229 9.60 -12.10 18.29
N ALA A 230 9.91 -11.38 17.21
CA ALA A 230 10.19 -9.95 17.28
C ALA A 230 9.02 -9.14 17.87
N PHE A 231 7.79 -9.56 17.60
CA PHE A 231 6.60 -8.96 18.22
C PHE A 231 6.49 -9.32 19.71
N GLU A 232 6.75 -10.54 20.10
CA GLU A 232 6.73 -10.99 21.50
C GLU A 232 7.81 -10.31 22.37
N THR A 233 8.98 -10.03 21.78
CA THR A 233 10.08 -9.33 22.46
C THR A 233 9.94 -7.82 22.48
N GLY A 234 8.98 -7.27 21.72
CA GLY A 234 8.77 -5.82 21.62
C GLY A 234 9.71 -5.12 20.64
N ASP A 235 10.41 -5.87 19.77
CA ASP A 235 11.24 -5.30 18.71
C ASP A 235 10.40 -4.72 17.57
N ILE A 236 9.14 -5.15 17.45
CA ILE A 236 8.11 -4.58 16.59
C ILE A 236 6.79 -4.42 17.36
N ASP A 237 6.04 -3.38 17.03
CA ASP A 237 4.80 -2.99 17.69
C ASP A 237 3.57 -3.59 17.04
N LEU A 238 3.67 -3.97 15.76
CA LEU A 238 2.55 -4.40 14.94
C LEU A 238 2.96 -5.56 14.04
N LEU A 239 2.13 -6.62 14.05
CA LEU A 239 2.11 -7.64 13.00
C LEU A 239 0.80 -7.49 12.23
N TYR A 240 0.87 -7.33 10.91
CA TYR A 240 -0.30 -7.32 10.07
C TYR A 240 0.00 -8.00 8.73
N GLY A 241 -1.04 -8.38 8.05
CA GLY A 241 -0.92 -8.95 6.72
C GLY A 241 -1.95 -10.02 6.44
N ASN A 242 -1.83 -10.63 5.29
CA ASN A 242 -2.62 -11.73 4.79
C ASN A 242 -1.89 -13.07 5.00
N GLU A 243 -2.38 -14.10 4.36
CA GLU A 243 -1.89 -15.47 4.44
C GLU A 243 -0.35 -15.56 4.31
N GLY A 244 0.26 -16.36 5.19
CA GLY A 244 1.71 -16.60 5.23
C GLY A 244 2.55 -15.53 5.92
N LEU A 245 1.98 -14.38 6.29
CA LEU A 245 2.70 -13.36 7.05
C LEU A 245 2.74 -13.63 8.54
N LEU A 246 1.72 -14.29 9.07
CA LEU A 246 1.67 -14.80 10.44
C LEU A 246 1.08 -16.23 10.42
N PRO A 247 1.74 -17.23 11.04
CA PRO A 247 1.17 -18.58 11.17
C PRO A 247 -0.16 -18.57 11.94
N LEU A 248 -1.12 -19.37 11.50
CA LEU A 248 -2.47 -19.41 12.10
C LEU A 248 -2.46 -19.84 13.57
N ASP A 249 -1.61 -20.80 13.93
CA ASP A 249 -1.41 -21.24 15.33
C ASP A 249 -0.84 -20.13 16.21
N THR A 250 0.07 -19.35 15.68
CA THR A 250 0.63 -18.16 16.35
C THR A 250 -0.44 -17.09 16.53
N PHE A 251 -1.27 -16.83 15.52
CA PHE A 251 -2.40 -15.91 15.67
C PHE A 251 -3.39 -16.39 16.74
N ALA A 252 -3.73 -17.69 16.75
CA ALA A 252 -4.61 -18.28 17.77
C ALA A 252 -4.03 -18.13 19.18
N ARG A 253 -2.72 -18.30 19.34
CA ARG A 253 -2.02 -18.12 20.61
C ARG A 253 -2.05 -16.64 21.07
N PHE A 254 -1.81 -15.70 20.16
CA PHE A 254 -1.91 -14.26 20.46
C PHE A 254 -3.34 -13.85 20.85
N SER A 255 -4.35 -14.39 20.17
CA SER A 255 -5.76 -14.09 20.46
C SER A 255 -6.22 -14.53 21.85
N GLN A 256 -5.55 -15.51 22.46
CA GLN A 256 -5.83 -15.99 23.80
C GLN A 256 -5.09 -15.20 24.89
N ASN A 257 -4.13 -14.37 24.53
CA ASN A 257 -3.35 -13.58 25.48
C ASN A 257 -3.89 -12.15 25.59
N PRO A 258 -4.42 -11.73 26.74
CA PRO A 258 -5.01 -10.40 26.93
C PRO A 258 -4.00 -9.24 26.82
N ALA A 259 -2.69 -9.53 26.78
CA ALA A 259 -1.66 -8.53 26.55
C ALA A 259 -1.62 -8.04 25.08
N TYR A 260 -2.23 -8.79 24.16
CA TYR A 260 -2.24 -8.46 22.73
C TYR A 260 -3.64 -8.10 22.25
N HIS A 261 -3.72 -7.11 21.37
CA HIS A 261 -4.93 -6.81 20.61
C HIS A 261 -4.86 -7.52 19.27
N THR A 262 -5.84 -8.39 18.97
CA THR A 262 -5.90 -9.13 17.70
C THR A 262 -7.21 -8.83 16.99
N GLN A 263 -7.14 -8.69 15.65
CA GLN A 263 -8.30 -8.45 14.81
C GLN A 263 -8.18 -9.22 13.49
N LEU A 264 -9.27 -9.83 13.06
CA LEU A 264 -9.42 -10.41 11.72
C LEU A 264 -10.32 -9.51 10.86
N SER A 265 -9.96 -9.33 9.60
CA SER A 265 -10.88 -8.78 8.61
C SER A 265 -11.96 -9.80 8.24
N GLN A 266 -13.02 -9.34 7.56
CA GLN A 266 -13.87 -10.28 6.82
C GLN A 266 -13.04 -11.00 5.75
N PRO A 267 -13.37 -12.27 5.40
CA PRO A 267 -12.69 -12.98 4.32
C PRO A 267 -12.83 -12.20 3.00
N ILE A 268 -11.71 -11.97 2.33
CA ILE A 268 -11.64 -11.24 1.06
C ILE A 268 -11.06 -12.08 -0.08
N GLU A 269 -10.55 -13.26 0.23
CA GLU A 269 -9.92 -14.16 -0.73
C GLU A 269 -10.50 -15.57 -0.62
N THR A 270 -10.48 -16.31 -1.73
CA THR A 270 -10.82 -17.72 -1.79
C THR A 270 -9.59 -18.48 -2.24
N VAL A 271 -9.15 -19.45 -1.43
CA VAL A 271 -8.11 -20.40 -1.82
C VAL A 271 -8.76 -21.50 -2.64
N MET A 272 -8.26 -21.73 -3.85
CA MET A 272 -8.78 -22.74 -4.78
C MET A 272 -7.69 -23.72 -5.17
N LEU A 273 -8.06 -25.00 -5.28
CA LEU A 273 -7.26 -26.01 -5.96
C LEU A 273 -7.74 -26.12 -7.41
N ALA A 274 -6.91 -25.67 -8.36
CA ALA A 274 -7.18 -25.83 -9.78
C ALA A 274 -6.55 -27.14 -10.30
N LEU A 275 -7.38 -28.02 -10.85
CA LEU A 275 -6.93 -29.30 -11.42
C LEU A 275 -6.85 -29.20 -12.93
N ASN A 276 -5.74 -29.70 -13.53
CA ASN A 276 -5.60 -29.78 -14.98
C ASN A 276 -6.42 -30.93 -15.53
N THR A 277 -7.60 -30.64 -16.06
CA THR A 277 -8.52 -31.63 -16.59
C THR A 277 -8.12 -32.20 -17.96
N ALA A 278 -7.05 -31.71 -18.57
CA ALA A 278 -6.54 -32.21 -19.86
C ALA A 278 -5.43 -33.28 -19.71
N LYS A 279 -4.93 -33.55 -18.51
CA LYS A 279 -3.82 -34.48 -18.24
C LYS A 279 -4.16 -35.49 -17.16
N ALA A 280 -3.67 -36.72 -17.32
CA ALA A 280 -3.73 -37.75 -16.30
C ALA A 280 -2.88 -37.36 -15.07
N PRO A 281 -3.29 -37.74 -13.84
CA PRO A 281 -4.51 -38.50 -13.53
C PRO A 281 -5.77 -37.64 -13.40
N THR A 282 -5.65 -36.30 -13.40
CA THR A 282 -6.74 -35.36 -13.13
C THR A 282 -7.72 -35.13 -14.29
N ASN A 283 -7.49 -35.76 -15.45
CA ASN A 283 -8.48 -35.85 -16.53
C ASN A 283 -9.63 -36.87 -16.20
N GLU A 284 -9.43 -37.76 -15.25
CA GLU A 284 -10.44 -38.69 -14.78
C GLU A 284 -11.33 -38.04 -13.70
N LEU A 285 -12.66 -38.14 -13.88
CA LEU A 285 -13.62 -37.52 -12.95
C LEU A 285 -13.47 -38.08 -11.54
N ALA A 286 -13.36 -39.40 -11.40
CA ALA A 286 -13.21 -40.07 -10.12
C ALA A 286 -11.99 -39.59 -9.30
N VAL A 287 -10.90 -39.21 -9.98
CA VAL A 287 -9.70 -38.69 -9.34
C VAL A 287 -9.92 -37.22 -8.84
N ARG A 288 -10.77 -36.46 -9.54
CA ARG A 288 -11.08 -35.08 -9.11
C ARG A 288 -12.10 -35.02 -7.98
N GLU A 289 -12.88 -36.08 -7.80
CA GLU A 289 -13.92 -36.18 -6.75
C GLU A 289 -13.40 -36.87 -5.49
N ALA A 290 -12.22 -37.48 -5.51
CA ALA A 290 -11.57 -38.12 -4.37
C ALA A 290 -10.81 -37.17 -3.51
#